data_56d98bafb941333bab08db1342475322
#
_entry.id   56d98bafb941333bab08db1342475322
#
_cell.length_a   1.000
_cell.length_b   1.000
_cell.length_c   1.000
_cell.angle_alpha   90.00
_cell.angle_beta   90.00
_cell.angle_gamma   90.00
#
_symmetry.space_group_name_H-M   'P 1'
#
loop_
_entity.id
_entity.type
_entity.pdbx_description
1 polymer ?
#
loop_
_entity_poly.entity_id
_entity_poly.type
_entity_poly.pdbx_seq_one_letter_code
_entity_poly.pdbx_strand_id
1 'polypeptide(L)'
;MESLELFLTTINKWLWGRWLVYVLLGLGILYTFTNGFIQVRHFKFIVKKTLVDSFKARNDEKGSGSISTFKAMMVTLAGNVGGGNVVGVATAVAAGGMGAVFWMWVAAFFGMALKYGEIVLSQLYRGKDSEGNLLSGPMYYIRDGLKAPWLGVVIAVLMCTKMMGANLVQSNTISGVLSSNYNVPTWLTGVILICCLMAVVMGGLKRLANIATSLVPIMSIFYVVVGLLVILLNIQQVPEVIKEIFTQAFSMKAVAGGTGGYVIARAMQYGITRGMYSNEAGEGTAPFAHGSAIVDHPCEEGITGVTEVFLDTIIICSITAIVIGVTGIYQSDLSPAVMAIESFGTVWAPLKHLATFALLLFCFTTLMGQWFNAAKSFTYAFGPKVTDKVRFVFPFLCIIGALTKISLVWTIQDIAMGLVIIPNLIALIILFPQVRQQTKDYFSNPKFYAQDKK
;
A
#
# COMPACT_ATOMS: atom_id res chain seq x y z
N MET A 1 0.33 31.06 2.93
CA MET A 1 0.56 29.61 3.07
C MET A 1 -0.21 29.01 4.23
N GLU A 2 -0.27 29.65 5.39
CA GLU A 2 -1.03 29.15 6.57
C GLU A 2 -2.53 28.90 6.31
N SER A 3 -3.19 29.80 5.58
CA SER A 3 -4.61 29.61 5.23
C SER A 3 -4.87 28.40 4.31
N LEU A 4 -3.94 28.08 3.42
CA LEU A 4 -4.02 26.89 2.57
C LEU A 4 -3.78 25.61 3.38
N GLU A 5 -2.78 25.60 4.25
CA GLU A 5 -2.51 24.46 5.14
C GLU A 5 -3.71 24.20 6.07
N LEU A 6 -4.32 25.24 6.63
CA LEU A 6 -5.52 25.13 7.46
C LEU A 6 -6.71 24.54 6.67
N PHE A 7 -6.94 25.03 5.45
CA PHE A 7 -8.01 24.54 4.56
C PHE A 7 -7.81 23.05 4.24
N LEU A 8 -6.60 22.65 3.79
CA LEU A 8 -6.29 21.27 3.47
C LEU A 8 -6.40 20.37 4.72
N THR A 9 -5.91 20.81 5.86
CA THR A 9 -6.02 20.05 7.12
C THR A 9 -7.48 19.86 7.54
N THR A 10 -8.34 20.84 7.28
CA THR A 10 -9.79 20.75 7.56
C THR A 10 -10.45 19.70 6.69
N ILE A 11 -10.14 19.67 5.38
CA ILE A 11 -10.64 18.64 4.45
C ILE A 11 -10.15 17.25 4.89
N ASN A 12 -8.87 17.12 5.22
CA ASN A 12 -8.28 15.86 5.68
C ASN A 12 -8.97 15.34 6.95
N LYS A 13 -9.19 16.20 7.95
CA LYS A 13 -9.94 15.86 9.17
C LYS A 13 -11.38 15.47 8.88
N TRP A 14 -12.04 16.10 7.92
CA TRP A 14 -13.41 15.75 7.54
C TRP A 14 -13.46 14.36 6.87
N LEU A 15 -12.52 14.06 5.95
CA LEU A 15 -12.44 12.77 5.27
C LEU A 15 -12.12 11.63 6.25
N TRP A 16 -11.01 11.71 6.94
CA TRP A 16 -10.46 10.60 7.73
C TRP A 16 -10.90 10.58 9.18
N GLY A 17 -11.26 11.71 9.75
CA GLY A 17 -11.64 11.82 11.16
C GLY A 17 -13.10 11.51 11.46
N ARG A 18 -13.98 11.38 10.46
CA ARG A 18 -15.42 11.28 10.70
C ARG A 18 -16.10 10.03 10.16
N TRP A 19 -15.85 9.62 8.94
CA TRP A 19 -16.66 8.58 8.30
C TRP A 19 -15.89 7.56 7.46
N LEU A 20 -14.84 7.97 6.72
CA LEU A 20 -14.17 7.12 5.73
C LEU A 20 -13.57 5.85 6.36
N VAL A 21 -12.95 6.00 7.54
CA VAL A 21 -12.39 4.89 8.32
C VAL A 21 -13.46 3.85 8.65
N TYR A 22 -14.64 4.31 9.08
CA TYR A 22 -15.75 3.41 9.46
C TYR A 22 -16.37 2.70 8.26
N VAL A 23 -16.54 3.43 7.12
CA VAL A 23 -17.06 2.85 5.88
C VAL A 23 -16.12 1.77 5.35
N LEU A 24 -14.82 2.04 5.37
CA LEU A 24 -13.79 1.08 4.92
C LEU A 24 -13.77 -0.18 5.79
N LEU A 25 -13.75 -0.03 7.11
CA LEU A 25 -13.85 -1.17 8.02
C LEU A 25 -15.17 -1.93 7.83
N GLY A 26 -16.29 -1.22 7.75
CA GLY A 26 -17.61 -1.83 7.53
C GLY A 26 -17.66 -2.65 6.26
N LEU A 27 -17.08 -2.13 5.16
CA LEU A 27 -17.03 -2.84 3.90
C LEU A 27 -16.05 -4.04 3.96
N GLY A 28 -14.91 -3.88 4.60
CA GLY A 28 -13.98 -5.00 4.84
C GLY A 28 -14.60 -6.11 5.68
N ILE A 29 -15.39 -5.74 6.69
CA ILE A 29 -16.20 -6.68 7.48
C ILE A 29 -17.23 -7.39 6.58
N LEU A 30 -17.99 -6.62 5.79
CA LEU A 30 -18.96 -7.18 4.84
C LEU A 30 -18.31 -8.21 3.90
N TYR A 31 -17.19 -7.86 3.27
CA TYR A 31 -16.46 -8.75 2.37
C TYR A 31 -15.93 -10.00 3.10
N THR A 32 -15.44 -9.84 4.31
CA THR A 32 -14.96 -10.96 5.14
C THR A 32 -16.07 -11.98 5.44
N PHE A 33 -17.22 -11.49 5.90
CA PHE A 33 -18.36 -12.37 6.26
C PHE A 33 -19.00 -13.00 5.02
N THR A 34 -19.22 -12.21 3.98
CA THR A 34 -19.90 -12.68 2.76
C THR A 34 -19.08 -13.66 1.93
N ASN A 35 -17.74 -13.54 1.96
CA ASN A 35 -16.83 -14.49 1.33
C ASN A 35 -16.37 -15.61 2.27
N GLY A 36 -17.00 -15.76 3.46
CA GLY A 36 -16.76 -16.90 4.35
C GLY A 36 -15.40 -16.94 5.01
N PHE A 37 -14.82 -15.76 5.35
CA PHE A 37 -13.50 -15.66 6.01
C PHE A 37 -12.37 -16.33 5.22
N ILE A 38 -12.30 -16.07 3.90
CA ILE A 38 -11.30 -16.70 3.01
C ILE A 38 -9.87 -16.52 3.53
N GLN A 39 -9.55 -15.36 4.08
CA GLN A 39 -8.24 -15.03 4.64
C GLN A 39 -7.87 -15.84 5.89
N VAL A 40 -8.83 -16.58 6.48
CA VAL A 40 -8.58 -17.48 7.61
C VAL A 40 -8.73 -18.93 7.17
N ARG A 41 -9.89 -19.28 6.58
CA ARG A 41 -10.23 -20.67 6.24
C ARG A 41 -9.31 -21.28 5.19
N HIS A 42 -8.85 -20.46 4.25
CA HIS A 42 -8.03 -20.90 3.12
C HIS A 42 -6.60 -20.36 3.16
N PHE A 43 -6.16 -19.78 4.29
CA PHE A 43 -4.89 -19.07 4.38
C PHE A 43 -3.68 -19.90 3.93
N LYS A 44 -3.58 -21.15 4.41
CA LYS A 44 -2.49 -22.07 4.04
C LYS A 44 -2.45 -22.34 2.53
N PHE A 45 -3.62 -22.60 1.93
CA PHE A 45 -3.76 -22.77 0.49
C PHE A 45 -3.36 -21.51 -0.27
N ILE A 46 -3.86 -20.34 0.16
CA ILE A 46 -3.58 -19.05 -0.45
C ILE A 46 -2.08 -18.78 -0.47
N VAL A 47 -1.41 -18.85 0.68
CA VAL A 47 0.03 -18.60 0.80
C VAL A 47 0.85 -19.58 -0.06
N LYS A 48 0.51 -20.88 -0.06
CA LYS A 48 1.17 -21.86 -0.91
C LYS A 48 1.03 -21.48 -2.39
N LYS A 49 -0.21 -21.22 -2.86
CA LYS A 49 -0.51 -20.94 -4.26
C LYS A 49 0.14 -19.63 -4.74
N THR A 50 0.11 -18.59 -3.91
CA THR A 50 0.59 -17.25 -4.29
C THR A 50 2.09 -17.06 -4.14
N LEU A 51 2.74 -17.68 -3.16
CA LEU A 51 4.19 -17.55 -2.96
C LEU A 51 4.96 -18.70 -3.60
N VAL A 52 4.54 -19.96 -3.38
CA VAL A 52 5.34 -21.12 -3.83
C VAL A 52 5.05 -21.44 -5.29
N ASP A 53 3.78 -21.63 -5.65
CA ASP A 53 3.39 -22.09 -6.98
C ASP A 53 3.55 -20.96 -8.00
N SER A 54 3.16 -19.71 -7.67
CA SER A 54 3.35 -18.56 -8.55
C SER A 54 4.82 -18.23 -8.78
N PHE A 55 5.70 -18.46 -7.79
CA PHE A 55 7.14 -18.27 -7.99
C PHE A 55 7.73 -19.29 -8.98
N LYS A 56 7.26 -20.55 -8.95
CA LYS A 56 7.66 -21.56 -9.92
C LYS A 56 7.21 -21.20 -11.34
N ALA A 57 6.02 -20.62 -11.48
CA ALA A 57 5.41 -20.19 -12.74
C ALA A 57 5.72 -18.72 -13.11
N ARG A 58 6.73 -18.09 -12.50
CA ARG A 58 7.03 -16.66 -12.63
C ARG A 58 7.29 -16.16 -14.06
N ASN A 59 7.65 -17.06 -14.96
CA ASN A 59 7.94 -16.74 -16.37
C ASN A 59 6.83 -17.16 -17.34
N ASP A 60 5.72 -17.73 -16.82
CA ASP A 60 4.60 -18.19 -17.66
C ASP A 60 3.72 -16.99 -18.06
N GLU A 61 4.14 -16.31 -19.12
CA GLU A 61 3.36 -15.23 -19.74
C GLU A 61 2.47 -15.83 -20.83
N LYS A 62 1.15 -15.80 -20.63
CA LYS A 62 0.16 -16.35 -21.58
C LYS A 62 -0.44 -15.23 -22.43
N GLY A 63 0.18 -14.94 -23.58
CA GLY A 63 -0.37 -13.98 -24.55
C GLY A 63 0.26 -12.59 -24.52
N SER A 64 -0.05 -11.81 -25.55
CA SER A 64 0.47 -10.45 -25.72
C SER A 64 -0.05 -9.51 -24.65
N GLY A 65 0.83 -8.70 -24.05
CA GLY A 65 0.49 -7.72 -23.00
C GLY A 65 0.14 -8.31 -21.65
N SER A 66 0.25 -9.63 -21.46
CA SER A 66 0.04 -10.28 -20.16
C SER A 66 1.32 -10.30 -19.32
N ILE A 67 1.13 -10.39 -18.02
CA ILE A 67 2.18 -10.67 -17.05
C ILE A 67 1.77 -11.89 -16.20
N SER A 68 2.75 -12.63 -15.65
CA SER A 68 2.43 -13.73 -14.74
C SER A 68 1.85 -13.20 -13.42
N THR A 69 1.07 -14.03 -12.70
CA THR A 69 0.54 -13.72 -11.35
C THR A 69 1.66 -13.26 -10.41
N PHE A 70 2.82 -13.91 -10.44
CA PHE A 70 3.96 -13.51 -9.63
C PHE A 70 4.46 -12.10 -9.98
N LYS A 71 4.57 -11.76 -11.27
CA LYS A 71 4.96 -10.41 -11.70
C LYS A 71 3.92 -9.38 -11.32
N ALA A 72 2.62 -9.68 -11.45
CA ALA A 72 1.54 -8.79 -11.03
C ALA A 72 1.64 -8.49 -9.53
N MET A 73 1.82 -9.52 -8.70
CA MET A 73 2.01 -9.38 -7.26
C MET A 73 3.27 -8.54 -6.92
N MET A 74 4.38 -8.77 -7.60
CA MET A 74 5.61 -7.98 -7.36
C MET A 74 5.47 -6.52 -7.79
N VAL A 75 4.76 -6.23 -8.87
CA VAL A 75 4.47 -4.85 -9.31
C VAL A 75 3.57 -4.13 -8.29
N THR A 76 2.55 -4.82 -7.79
CA THR A 76 1.66 -4.27 -6.74
C THR A 76 2.44 -4.03 -5.45
N LEU A 77 3.22 -5.00 -4.99
CA LEU A 77 4.06 -4.86 -3.80
C LEU A 77 5.15 -3.78 -3.99
N ALA A 78 5.68 -3.59 -5.19
CA ALA A 78 6.58 -2.47 -5.47
C ALA A 78 5.91 -1.11 -5.23
N GLY A 79 4.61 -1.00 -5.55
CA GLY A 79 3.82 0.21 -5.29
C GLY A 79 3.47 0.40 -3.81
N ASN A 80 3.26 -0.68 -3.09
CA ASN A 80 2.77 -0.68 -1.71
C ASN A 80 3.90 -0.62 -0.68
N VAL A 81 4.89 -1.54 -0.79
CA VAL A 81 6.01 -1.61 0.16
C VAL A 81 6.95 -0.43 -0.05
N GLY A 82 6.82 0.59 0.78
CA GLY A 82 7.48 1.87 0.62
C GLY A 82 7.72 2.61 1.94
N GLY A 83 7.77 3.94 1.83
CA GLY A 83 7.85 4.82 3.00
C GLY A 83 6.69 4.63 3.99
N GLY A 84 5.54 4.12 3.53
CA GLY A 84 4.38 3.78 4.36
C GLY A 84 4.68 2.75 5.44
N ASN A 85 5.41 1.69 5.08
CA ASN A 85 5.76 0.60 5.99
C ASN A 85 6.77 0.98 7.07
N VAL A 86 7.52 2.05 6.86
CA VAL A 86 8.56 2.51 7.79
C VAL A 86 8.14 3.84 8.42
N VAL A 87 8.06 4.91 7.65
CA VAL A 87 7.72 6.26 8.14
C VAL A 87 6.24 6.40 8.44
N GLY A 88 5.37 5.73 7.67
CA GLY A 88 3.91 5.69 7.95
C GLY A 88 3.61 5.00 9.27
N VAL A 89 4.26 3.87 9.57
CA VAL A 89 4.14 3.17 10.86
C VAL A 89 4.65 4.05 12.00
N ALA A 90 5.82 4.66 11.86
CA ALA A 90 6.36 5.59 12.84
C ALA A 90 5.41 6.79 13.07
N THR A 91 4.77 7.30 12.00
CA THR A 91 3.76 8.36 12.10
C THR A 91 2.53 7.89 12.88
N ALA A 92 2.07 6.64 12.64
CA ALA A 92 0.95 6.07 13.39
C ALA A 92 1.27 5.94 14.88
N VAL A 93 2.47 5.46 15.21
CA VAL A 93 2.92 5.30 16.60
C VAL A 93 3.12 6.68 17.27
N ALA A 94 3.76 7.64 16.61
CA ALA A 94 3.96 8.99 17.15
C ALA A 94 2.65 9.73 17.40
N ALA A 95 1.65 9.57 16.51
CA ALA A 95 0.40 10.30 16.61
C ALA A 95 -0.69 9.56 17.42
N GLY A 96 -0.71 8.23 17.35
CA GLY A 96 -1.75 7.37 17.94
C GLY A 96 -1.28 6.49 19.10
N GLY A 97 0.02 6.54 19.47
CA GLY A 97 0.63 5.63 20.43
C GLY A 97 0.81 4.20 19.87
N MET A 98 1.36 3.30 20.69
CA MET A 98 1.53 1.88 20.31
C MET A 98 0.19 1.20 20.01
N GLY A 99 -0.93 1.68 20.56
CA GLY A 99 -2.28 1.18 20.25
C GLY A 99 -2.68 1.33 18.77
N ALA A 100 -2.08 2.24 18.03
CA ALA A 100 -2.32 2.39 16.60
C ALA A 100 -1.92 1.13 15.80
N VAL A 101 -0.93 0.38 16.28
CA VAL A 101 -0.47 -0.87 15.65
C VAL A 101 -1.56 -1.93 15.67
N PHE A 102 -2.29 -2.07 16.79
CA PHE A 102 -3.46 -2.96 16.87
C PHE A 102 -4.50 -2.62 15.79
N TRP A 103 -4.85 -1.36 15.67
CA TRP A 103 -5.83 -0.92 14.67
C TRP A 103 -5.34 -1.05 13.23
N MET A 104 -4.03 -0.98 13.02
CA MET A 104 -3.39 -1.30 11.74
C MET A 104 -3.56 -2.79 11.39
N TRP A 105 -3.41 -3.70 12.36
CA TRP A 105 -3.67 -5.14 12.17
C TRP A 105 -5.15 -5.42 11.87
N VAL A 106 -6.06 -4.74 12.57
CA VAL A 106 -7.51 -4.84 12.32
C VAL A 106 -7.83 -4.39 10.88
N ALA A 107 -7.27 -3.25 10.45
CA ALA A 107 -7.44 -2.75 9.09
C ALA A 107 -6.88 -3.72 8.05
N ALA A 108 -5.72 -4.31 8.29
CA ALA A 108 -5.12 -5.30 7.40
C ALA A 108 -5.97 -6.57 7.31
N PHE A 109 -6.46 -7.09 8.44
CA PHE A 109 -7.29 -8.29 8.46
C PHE A 109 -8.54 -8.14 7.58
N PHE A 110 -9.26 -7.04 7.70
CA PHE A 110 -10.43 -6.76 6.86
C PHE A 110 -10.04 -6.28 5.45
N GLY A 111 -8.93 -5.58 5.33
CA GLY A 111 -8.34 -5.15 4.06
C GLY A 111 -7.98 -6.30 3.13
N MET A 112 -7.55 -7.46 3.66
CA MET A 112 -7.30 -8.67 2.87
C MET A 112 -8.51 -9.07 2.02
N ALA A 113 -9.69 -9.11 2.62
CA ALA A 113 -10.92 -9.47 1.92
C ALA A 113 -11.35 -8.39 0.92
N LEU A 114 -11.08 -7.12 1.24
CA LEU A 114 -11.41 -6.00 0.38
C LEU A 114 -10.54 -5.99 -0.88
N LYS A 115 -9.23 -6.11 -0.71
CA LYS A 115 -8.26 -6.19 -1.81
C LYS A 115 -8.49 -7.41 -2.71
N TYR A 116 -8.83 -8.56 -2.09
CA TYR A 116 -9.30 -9.73 -2.84
C TYR A 116 -10.46 -9.36 -3.78
N GLY A 117 -11.48 -8.66 -3.28
CA GLY A 117 -12.63 -8.25 -4.07
C GLY A 117 -12.28 -7.32 -5.22
N GLU A 118 -11.40 -6.35 -5.01
CA GLU A 118 -10.90 -5.43 -6.05
C GLU A 118 -10.24 -6.19 -7.21
N ILE A 119 -9.40 -7.16 -6.86
CA ILE A 119 -8.68 -7.95 -7.87
C ILE A 119 -9.64 -8.87 -8.64
N VAL A 120 -10.60 -9.51 -7.95
CA VAL A 120 -11.64 -10.31 -8.62
C VAL A 120 -12.44 -9.47 -9.61
N LEU A 121 -12.88 -8.27 -9.21
CA LEU A 121 -13.60 -7.36 -10.12
C LEU A 121 -12.72 -6.90 -11.30
N SER A 122 -11.45 -6.64 -11.04
CA SER A 122 -10.50 -6.29 -12.10
C SER A 122 -10.37 -7.39 -13.17
N GLN A 123 -10.37 -8.66 -12.75
CA GLN A 123 -10.32 -9.81 -13.65
C GLN A 123 -11.63 -9.98 -14.44
N LEU A 124 -12.78 -9.72 -13.81
CA LEU A 124 -14.10 -9.83 -14.46
C LEU A 124 -14.33 -8.75 -15.51
N TYR A 125 -13.84 -7.53 -15.29
CA TYR A 125 -14.14 -6.35 -16.10
C TYR A 125 -12.95 -5.81 -16.89
N ARG A 126 -11.86 -6.57 -17.01
CA ARG A 126 -10.73 -6.17 -17.86
C ARG A 126 -11.13 -6.10 -19.33
N GLY A 127 -10.63 -5.07 -20.02
CA GLY A 127 -10.80 -4.89 -21.45
C GLY A 127 -9.58 -5.33 -22.25
N LYS A 128 -9.66 -5.12 -23.56
CA LYS A 128 -8.53 -5.23 -24.49
C LYS A 128 -8.47 -3.99 -25.35
N ASP A 129 -7.27 -3.54 -25.69
CA ASP A 129 -7.06 -2.50 -26.69
C ASP A 129 -7.09 -3.07 -28.11
N SER A 130 -6.91 -2.20 -29.11
CA SER A 130 -6.87 -2.58 -30.52
C SER A 130 -5.72 -3.53 -30.88
N GLU A 131 -4.68 -3.60 -30.06
CA GLU A 131 -3.51 -4.47 -30.24
C GLU A 131 -3.64 -5.77 -29.44
N GLY A 132 -4.75 -5.95 -28.70
CA GLY A 132 -5.01 -7.12 -27.86
C GLY A 132 -4.38 -7.07 -26.47
N ASN A 133 -3.75 -5.97 -26.08
CA ASN A 133 -3.19 -5.81 -24.74
C ASN A 133 -4.29 -5.67 -23.70
N LEU A 134 -4.07 -6.23 -22.50
CA LEU A 134 -5.03 -6.19 -21.42
C LEU A 134 -5.11 -4.80 -20.78
N LEU A 135 -6.32 -4.26 -20.76
CA LEU A 135 -6.67 -3.00 -20.12
C LEU A 135 -7.30 -3.28 -18.75
N SER A 136 -6.70 -2.76 -17.70
CA SER A 136 -7.09 -3.06 -16.31
C SER A 136 -6.97 -1.85 -15.41
N GLY A 137 -7.76 -1.85 -14.33
CA GLY A 137 -7.83 -0.78 -13.36
C GLY A 137 -9.26 -0.60 -12.84
N PRO A 138 -9.48 0.19 -11.77
CA PRO A 138 -10.79 0.38 -11.18
C PRO A 138 -11.79 1.06 -12.13
N MET A 139 -11.31 1.88 -13.05
CA MET A 139 -12.13 2.56 -14.05
C MET A 139 -12.94 1.59 -14.92
N TYR A 140 -12.44 0.36 -15.16
CA TYR A 140 -13.13 -0.60 -16.02
C TYR A 140 -14.33 -1.25 -15.32
N TYR A 141 -14.20 -1.72 -14.07
CA TYR A 141 -15.37 -2.25 -13.37
C TYR A 141 -16.39 -1.16 -12.96
N ILE A 142 -15.94 0.11 -12.81
CA ILE A 142 -16.85 1.24 -12.64
C ILE A 142 -17.58 1.51 -13.95
N ARG A 143 -16.87 1.59 -15.10
CA ARG A 143 -17.50 1.84 -16.39
C ARG A 143 -18.49 0.74 -16.77
N ASP A 144 -18.06 -0.51 -16.72
CA ASP A 144 -18.78 -1.65 -17.28
C ASP A 144 -19.68 -2.33 -16.24
N GLY A 145 -19.23 -2.43 -15.00
CA GLY A 145 -19.97 -3.06 -13.89
C GLY A 145 -21.07 -2.16 -13.34
N LEU A 146 -20.77 -0.88 -13.09
CA LEU A 146 -21.78 0.10 -12.66
C LEU A 146 -22.52 0.74 -13.83
N LYS A 147 -22.10 0.52 -15.09
CA LYS A 147 -22.59 1.21 -16.28
C LYS A 147 -22.50 2.75 -16.15
N ALA A 148 -21.41 3.24 -15.54
CA ALA A 148 -21.16 4.64 -15.24
C ALA A 148 -19.83 5.12 -15.89
N PRO A 149 -19.79 5.35 -17.23
CA PRO A 149 -18.55 5.74 -17.91
C PRO A 149 -17.95 7.05 -17.39
N TRP A 150 -18.78 8.02 -17.04
CA TRP A 150 -18.33 9.28 -16.49
C TRP A 150 -17.58 9.11 -15.15
N LEU A 151 -18.06 8.20 -14.27
CA LEU A 151 -17.42 7.90 -12.99
C LEU A 151 -16.10 7.16 -13.20
N GLY A 152 -15.99 6.34 -14.27
CA GLY A 152 -14.75 5.73 -14.70
C GLY A 152 -13.68 6.75 -15.08
N VAL A 153 -14.07 7.86 -15.73
CA VAL A 153 -13.13 8.98 -16.01
C VAL A 153 -12.76 9.72 -14.74
N VAL A 154 -13.74 10.00 -13.87
CA VAL A 154 -13.48 10.66 -12.58
C VAL A 154 -12.47 9.90 -11.75
N ILE A 155 -12.66 8.58 -11.54
CA ILE A 155 -11.68 7.80 -10.76
C ILE A 155 -10.31 7.75 -11.43
N ALA A 156 -10.24 7.69 -12.76
CA ALA A 156 -8.96 7.72 -13.47
C ALA A 156 -8.19 9.03 -13.23
N VAL A 157 -8.87 10.18 -13.25
CA VAL A 157 -8.27 11.49 -12.94
C VAL A 157 -7.84 11.57 -11.48
N LEU A 158 -8.68 11.11 -10.55
CA LEU A 158 -8.34 11.05 -9.12
C LEU A 158 -7.13 10.13 -8.87
N MET A 159 -7.05 8.99 -9.57
CA MET A 159 -5.88 8.10 -9.52
C MET A 159 -4.61 8.80 -10.01
N CYS A 160 -4.66 9.58 -11.11
CA CYS A 160 -3.52 10.37 -11.54
C CYS A 160 -3.03 11.29 -10.41
N THR A 161 -3.95 11.99 -9.75
CA THR A 161 -3.62 12.91 -8.64
C THR A 161 -3.02 12.15 -7.45
N LYS A 162 -3.60 11.01 -7.06
CA LYS A 162 -3.11 10.16 -5.97
C LYS A 162 -1.68 9.66 -6.26
N MET A 163 -1.40 9.22 -7.48
CA MET A 163 -0.07 8.72 -7.87
C MET A 163 0.99 9.85 -7.87
N MET A 164 0.58 11.07 -8.25
CA MET A 164 1.45 12.25 -8.13
C MET A 164 1.74 12.57 -6.66
N GLY A 165 0.73 12.57 -5.80
CA GLY A 165 0.89 12.77 -4.35
C GLY A 165 1.80 11.70 -3.71
N ALA A 166 1.63 10.43 -4.07
CA ALA A 166 2.50 9.36 -3.60
C ALA A 166 3.96 9.53 -4.03
N ASN A 167 4.21 10.03 -5.26
CA ASN A 167 5.56 10.40 -5.70
C ASN A 167 6.17 11.47 -4.77
N LEU A 168 5.40 12.51 -4.43
CA LEU A 168 5.86 13.55 -3.50
C LEU A 168 6.22 12.99 -2.12
N VAL A 169 5.41 12.07 -1.57
CA VAL A 169 5.68 11.42 -0.27
C VAL A 169 6.97 10.61 -0.31
N GLN A 170 7.16 9.76 -1.33
CA GLN A 170 8.32 8.89 -1.39
C GLN A 170 9.62 9.70 -1.57
N SER A 171 9.62 10.67 -2.47
CA SER A 171 10.79 11.53 -2.69
C SER A 171 11.11 12.42 -1.49
N ASN A 172 10.09 12.92 -0.79
CA ASN A 172 10.25 13.65 0.47
C ASN A 172 10.87 12.78 1.56
N THR A 173 10.37 11.53 1.70
CA THR A 173 10.89 10.56 2.67
C THR A 173 12.38 10.28 2.42
N ILE A 174 12.76 9.98 1.17
CA ILE A 174 14.17 9.74 0.82
C ILE A 174 15.03 10.96 1.14
N SER A 175 14.62 12.13 0.69
CA SER A 175 15.40 13.36 0.88
C SER A 175 15.53 13.76 2.35
N GLY A 176 14.46 13.61 3.12
CA GLY A 176 14.43 13.88 4.56
C GLY A 176 15.40 12.99 5.33
N VAL A 177 15.38 11.67 5.08
CA VAL A 177 16.27 10.71 5.74
C VAL A 177 17.74 10.93 5.34
N LEU A 178 18.02 11.15 4.06
CA LEU A 178 19.40 11.43 3.59
C LEU A 178 19.92 12.75 4.13
N SER A 179 19.10 13.78 4.20
CA SER A 179 19.47 15.07 4.77
C SER A 179 19.77 14.97 6.26
N SER A 180 18.87 14.31 7.03
CA SER A 180 19.03 14.20 8.49
C SER A 180 20.19 13.29 8.91
N ASN A 181 20.46 12.20 8.18
CA ASN A 181 21.46 11.21 8.58
C ASN A 181 22.83 11.41 7.95
N TYR A 182 22.89 12.03 6.77
CA TYR A 182 24.12 12.12 5.98
C TYR A 182 24.42 13.55 5.48
N ASN A 183 23.62 14.55 5.88
CA ASN A 183 23.73 15.95 5.45
C ASN A 183 23.68 16.12 3.92
N VAL A 184 23.02 15.21 3.20
CA VAL A 184 22.85 15.33 1.74
C VAL A 184 21.83 16.43 1.46
N PRO A 185 22.15 17.43 0.61
CA PRO A 185 21.21 18.48 0.24
C PRO A 185 19.95 17.88 -0.41
N THR A 186 18.76 18.31 0.02
CA THR A 186 17.48 17.77 -0.45
C THR A 186 17.30 17.95 -1.97
N TRP A 187 17.75 19.05 -2.54
CA TRP A 187 17.70 19.29 -3.99
C TRP A 187 18.54 18.27 -4.77
N LEU A 188 19.72 17.89 -4.24
CA LEU A 188 20.61 16.91 -4.89
C LEU A 188 19.93 15.53 -4.90
N THR A 189 19.31 15.14 -3.79
CA THR A 189 18.51 13.92 -3.72
C THR A 189 17.38 13.94 -4.77
N GLY A 190 16.67 15.05 -4.89
CA GLY A 190 15.61 15.22 -5.91
C GLY A 190 16.12 15.02 -7.33
N VAL A 191 17.28 15.60 -7.67
CA VAL A 191 17.91 15.44 -9.00
C VAL A 191 18.32 13.99 -9.26
N ILE A 192 18.95 13.34 -8.29
CA ILE A 192 19.34 11.91 -8.40
C ILE A 192 18.09 11.04 -8.64
N LEU A 193 17.02 11.29 -7.91
CA LEU A 193 15.77 10.54 -8.07
C LEU A 193 15.12 10.77 -9.44
N ILE A 194 15.18 11.98 -9.98
CA ILE A 194 14.73 12.26 -11.36
C ILE A 194 15.50 11.39 -12.34
N CYS A 195 16.83 11.38 -12.28
CA CYS A 195 17.67 10.60 -13.18
C CYS A 195 17.39 9.10 -13.07
N CYS A 196 17.32 8.56 -11.84
CA CYS A 196 17.06 7.15 -11.59
C CYS A 196 15.65 6.73 -12.08
N LEU A 197 14.63 7.51 -11.71
CA LEU A 197 13.26 7.21 -12.11
C LEU A 197 13.07 7.35 -13.63
N MET A 198 13.65 8.37 -14.25
CA MET A 198 13.65 8.57 -15.70
C MET A 198 14.24 7.34 -16.41
N ALA A 199 15.40 6.85 -15.97
CA ALA A 199 16.06 5.69 -16.55
C ALA A 199 15.17 4.43 -16.54
N VAL A 200 14.35 4.25 -15.50
CA VAL A 200 13.41 3.13 -15.40
C VAL A 200 12.18 3.36 -16.28
N VAL A 201 11.56 4.53 -16.16
CA VAL A 201 10.31 4.89 -16.82
C VAL A 201 10.44 4.86 -18.34
N MET A 202 11.59 5.30 -18.87
CA MET A 202 11.88 5.26 -20.31
C MET A 202 11.93 3.84 -20.88
N GLY A 203 12.19 2.83 -20.05
CA GLY A 203 12.18 1.41 -20.47
C GLY A 203 10.79 0.78 -20.58
N GLY A 204 9.74 1.52 -20.31
CA GLY A 204 8.34 1.07 -20.40
C GLY A 204 7.89 0.15 -19.26
N LEU A 205 6.59 -0.17 -19.25
CA LEU A 205 5.95 -0.91 -18.15
C LEU A 205 6.48 -2.34 -17.99
N LYS A 206 6.89 -2.99 -19.07
CA LYS A 206 7.46 -4.36 -19.02
C LYS A 206 8.81 -4.39 -18.31
N ARG A 207 9.69 -3.41 -18.61
CA ARG A 207 10.98 -3.26 -17.90
C ARG A 207 10.78 -2.99 -16.42
N LEU A 208 9.84 -2.11 -16.10
CA LEU A 208 9.47 -1.81 -14.70
C LEU A 208 9.01 -3.08 -13.96
N ALA A 209 8.11 -3.86 -14.55
CA ALA A 209 7.64 -5.11 -13.97
C ALA A 209 8.78 -6.12 -13.73
N ASN A 210 9.73 -6.22 -14.66
CA ASN A 210 10.90 -7.10 -14.50
C ASN A 210 11.83 -6.64 -13.36
N ILE A 211 12.05 -5.32 -13.21
CA ILE A 211 12.83 -4.76 -12.09
C ILE A 211 12.12 -5.04 -10.76
N ALA A 212 10.82 -4.78 -10.67
CA ALA A 212 10.01 -5.06 -9.49
C ALA A 212 10.08 -6.53 -9.09
N THR A 213 9.96 -7.45 -10.05
CA THR A 213 10.01 -8.90 -9.82
C THR A 213 11.32 -9.36 -9.16
N SER A 214 12.42 -8.70 -9.44
CA SER A 214 13.72 -9.03 -8.85
C SER A 214 13.98 -8.29 -7.55
N LEU A 215 13.63 -7.00 -7.49
CA LEU A 215 14.03 -6.12 -6.39
C LEU A 215 13.14 -6.28 -5.16
N VAL A 216 11.82 -6.46 -5.35
CA VAL A 216 10.85 -6.52 -4.24
C VAL A 216 11.13 -7.67 -3.27
N PRO A 217 11.33 -8.92 -3.70
CA PRO A 217 11.65 -10.00 -2.77
C PRO A 217 12.95 -9.75 -2.00
N ILE A 218 13.99 -9.26 -2.69
CA ILE A 218 15.31 -9.02 -2.09
C ILE A 218 15.21 -7.94 -1.01
N MET A 219 14.61 -6.78 -1.32
CA MET A 219 14.49 -5.67 -0.37
C MET A 219 13.61 -6.03 0.82
N SER A 220 12.52 -6.78 0.60
CA SER A 220 11.60 -7.19 1.66
C SER A 220 12.27 -8.18 2.62
N ILE A 221 12.93 -9.22 2.10
CA ILE A 221 13.66 -10.19 2.92
C ILE A 221 14.80 -9.48 3.68
N PHE A 222 15.55 -8.62 3.01
CA PHE A 222 16.62 -7.84 3.63
C PHE A 222 16.10 -7.01 4.82
N TYR A 223 15.01 -6.26 4.64
CA TYR A 223 14.42 -5.46 5.71
C TYR A 223 13.90 -6.32 6.87
N VAL A 224 13.22 -7.44 6.55
CA VAL A 224 12.72 -8.38 7.55
C VAL A 224 13.88 -8.95 8.37
N VAL A 225 14.98 -9.36 7.74
CA VAL A 225 16.16 -9.90 8.43
C VAL A 225 16.80 -8.87 9.35
N VAL A 226 16.99 -7.63 8.87
CA VAL A 226 17.56 -6.54 9.66
C VAL A 226 16.65 -6.21 10.86
N GLY A 227 15.33 -6.14 10.64
CA GLY A 227 14.36 -5.87 11.71
C GLY A 227 14.28 -7.01 12.73
N LEU A 228 14.27 -8.26 12.29
CA LEU A 228 14.30 -9.43 13.18
C LEU A 228 15.57 -9.46 14.03
N LEU A 229 16.71 -9.05 13.48
CA LEU A 229 17.95 -8.96 14.25
C LEU A 229 17.81 -7.98 15.42
N VAL A 230 17.24 -6.78 15.18
CA VAL A 230 16.96 -5.81 16.27
C VAL A 230 16.01 -6.39 17.31
N ILE A 231 14.94 -7.06 16.87
CA ILE A 231 13.94 -7.67 17.76
C ILE A 231 14.58 -8.78 18.61
N LEU A 232 15.40 -9.65 18.01
CA LEU A 232 16.08 -10.73 18.71
C LEU A 232 17.08 -10.21 19.75
N LEU A 233 17.81 -9.13 19.44
CA LEU A 233 18.73 -8.49 20.39
C LEU A 233 18.01 -7.80 21.55
N ASN A 234 16.70 -7.52 21.39
CA ASN A 234 15.84 -6.93 22.43
C ASN A 234 14.67 -7.85 22.80
N ILE A 235 14.84 -9.15 22.70
CA ILE A 235 13.74 -10.13 22.87
C ILE A 235 13.02 -10.01 24.22
N GLN A 236 13.70 -9.56 25.25
CA GLN A 236 13.14 -9.37 26.60
C GLN A 236 12.08 -8.26 26.66
N GLN A 237 12.16 -7.26 25.79
CA GLN A 237 11.21 -6.15 25.71
C GLN A 237 9.95 -6.50 24.90
N VAL A 238 10.01 -7.51 24.03
CA VAL A 238 8.89 -7.89 23.14
C VAL A 238 7.58 -8.15 23.87
N PRO A 239 7.54 -8.91 25.01
CA PRO A 239 6.28 -9.14 25.72
C PRO A 239 5.64 -7.85 26.22
N GLU A 240 6.42 -6.88 26.74
CA GLU A 240 5.89 -5.60 27.20
C GLU A 240 5.39 -4.75 26.02
N VAL A 241 6.09 -4.71 24.90
CA VAL A 241 5.64 -4.02 23.68
C VAL A 241 4.32 -4.58 23.19
N ILE A 242 4.18 -5.90 23.12
CA ILE A 242 2.91 -6.55 22.73
C ILE A 242 1.79 -6.18 23.71
N LYS A 243 2.04 -6.26 25.02
CA LYS A 243 1.07 -5.82 26.03
C LYS A 243 0.69 -4.36 25.84
N GLU A 244 1.65 -3.49 25.55
CA GLU A 244 1.43 -2.07 25.32
C GLU A 244 0.57 -1.81 24.08
N ILE A 245 0.80 -2.52 22.97
CA ILE A 245 -0.04 -2.46 21.77
C ILE A 245 -1.50 -2.75 22.11
N PHE A 246 -1.78 -3.81 22.87
CA PHE A 246 -3.15 -4.17 23.22
C PHE A 246 -3.75 -3.22 24.27
N THR A 247 -2.99 -2.85 25.30
CA THR A 247 -3.51 -1.98 26.37
C THR A 247 -3.77 -0.56 25.90
N GLN A 248 -2.90 0.02 25.06
CA GLN A 248 -3.09 1.36 24.51
C GLN A 248 -4.18 1.42 23.44
N ALA A 249 -4.44 0.33 22.71
CA ALA A 249 -5.51 0.27 21.72
C ALA A 249 -6.91 0.54 22.32
N PHE A 250 -7.10 0.20 23.60
CA PHE A 250 -8.37 0.32 24.33
C PHE A 250 -8.28 1.21 25.57
N SER A 251 -7.17 1.93 25.76
CA SER A 251 -6.95 2.75 26.95
C SER A 251 -7.84 3.99 26.96
N MET A 252 -8.69 4.09 27.96
CA MET A 252 -9.52 5.26 28.25
C MET A 252 -8.78 6.30 29.13
N LYS A 253 -7.46 6.20 29.32
CA LYS A 253 -6.70 7.16 30.10
C LYS A 253 -6.85 8.56 29.49
N ALA A 254 -7.47 9.46 30.25
CA ALA A 254 -7.54 10.87 29.89
C ALA A 254 -6.12 11.46 29.88
N VAL A 255 -5.69 11.97 28.73
CA VAL A 255 -4.64 12.98 28.71
C VAL A 255 -5.21 14.19 29.43
N ALA A 256 -4.46 14.84 30.28
CA ALA A 256 -4.92 15.92 31.17
C ALA A 256 -5.89 16.89 30.44
N GLY A 257 -7.19 16.82 30.80
CA GLY A 257 -8.25 17.65 30.22
C GLY A 257 -9.05 17.08 29.04
N GLY A 258 -8.79 15.84 28.54
CA GLY A 258 -9.54 15.21 27.45
C GLY A 258 -10.33 13.97 27.88
N THR A 259 -11.42 13.64 27.17
CA THR A 259 -12.18 12.42 27.39
C THR A 259 -11.42 11.21 26.85
N GLY A 260 -11.37 10.08 27.58
CA GLY A 260 -10.65 8.86 27.20
C GLY A 260 -11.02 8.29 25.81
N GLY A 261 -12.23 8.56 25.32
CA GLY A 261 -12.66 8.21 23.98
C GLY A 261 -11.86 8.89 22.84
N TYR A 262 -11.27 10.05 23.09
CA TYR A 262 -10.43 10.74 22.11
C TYR A 262 -9.12 9.98 21.81
N VAL A 263 -8.52 9.36 22.83
CA VAL A 263 -7.26 8.61 22.67
C VAL A 263 -7.47 7.36 21.82
N ILE A 264 -8.54 6.60 22.09
CA ILE A 264 -8.91 5.42 21.28
C ILE A 264 -9.21 5.82 19.84
N ALA A 265 -10.03 6.86 19.64
CA ALA A 265 -10.39 7.34 18.32
C ALA A 265 -9.15 7.77 17.52
N ARG A 266 -8.17 8.38 18.17
CA ARG A 266 -6.92 8.79 17.55
C ARG A 266 -6.03 7.59 17.18
N ALA A 267 -5.85 6.63 18.08
CA ALA A 267 -5.14 5.39 17.79
C ALA A 267 -5.78 4.63 16.62
N MET A 268 -7.10 4.50 16.63
CA MET A 268 -7.87 3.88 15.55
C MET A 268 -7.71 4.64 14.22
N GLN A 269 -7.90 5.95 14.22
CA GLN A 269 -7.77 6.78 13.01
C GLN A 269 -6.38 6.64 12.38
N TYR A 270 -5.32 6.86 13.15
CA TYR A 270 -3.96 6.81 12.62
C TYR A 270 -3.54 5.38 12.25
N GLY A 271 -3.90 4.38 13.04
CA GLY A 271 -3.61 2.99 12.74
C GLY A 271 -4.25 2.53 11.44
N ILE A 272 -5.54 2.80 11.26
CA ILE A 272 -6.28 2.42 10.04
C ILE A 272 -5.78 3.21 8.84
N THR A 273 -5.65 4.54 8.95
CA THR A 273 -5.21 5.37 7.82
C THR A 273 -3.81 5.01 7.34
N ARG A 274 -2.86 4.82 8.26
CA ARG A 274 -1.48 4.47 7.87
C ARG A 274 -1.34 3.01 7.43
N GLY A 275 -2.12 2.10 8.03
CA GLY A 275 -2.22 0.71 7.55
C GLY A 275 -2.74 0.63 6.12
N MET A 276 -3.81 1.37 5.83
CA MET A 276 -4.38 1.42 4.47
C MET A 276 -3.44 2.09 3.47
N TYR A 277 -2.81 3.20 3.84
CA TYR A 277 -1.79 3.84 3.01
C TYR A 277 -0.67 2.86 2.63
N SER A 278 -0.30 1.96 3.55
CA SER A 278 0.73 0.95 3.30
C SER A 278 0.24 -0.14 2.35
N ASN A 279 -0.88 -0.81 2.64
CA ASN A 279 -1.33 -1.97 1.89
C ASN A 279 -2.27 -1.64 0.71
N GLU A 280 -2.72 -0.40 0.60
CA GLU A 280 -3.61 0.13 -0.45
C GLU A 280 -4.94 -0.64 -0.62
N ALA A 281 -5.41 -1.39 0.39
CA ALA A 281 -6.68 -2.11 0.31
C ALA A 281 -7.87 -1.13 0.33
N GLY A 282 -8.77 -1.24 -0.64
CA GLY A 282 -9.89 -0.33 -0.80
C GLY A 282 -9.59 0.90 -1.65
N GLU A 283 -8.34 1.09 -2.10
CA GLU A 283 -7.94 2.22 -2.93
C GLU A 283 -8.13 1.97 -4.44
N GLY A 284 -8.27 0.72 -4.87
CA GLY A 284 -8.42 0.38 -6.28
C GLY A 284 -7.10 0.39 -7.08
N THR A 285 -5.96 0.28 -6.44
CA THR A 285 -4.63 0.28 -7.09
C THR A 285 -4.19 -1.11 -7.55
N ALA A 286 -4.47 -2.15 -6.78
CA ALA A 286 -4.18 -3.54 -7.14
C ALA A 286 -4.77 -3.96 -8.52
N PRO A 287 -5.97 -3.53 -8.91
CA PRO A 287 -6.55 -3.75 -10.22
C PRO A 287 -5.65 -3.47 -11.43
N PHE A 288 -4.73 -2.53 -11.32
CA PHE A 288 -3.88 -2.14 -12.46
C PHE A 288 -2.91 -3.24 -12.89
N ALA A 289 -2.25 -3.89 -11.96
CA ALA A 289 -1.31 -4.97 -12.25
C ALA A 289 -2.04 -6.31 -12.40
N HIS A 290 -2.88 -6.67 -11.44
CA HIS A 290 -3.56 -7.96 -11.38
C HIS A 290 -4.54 -8.21 -12.52
N GLY A 291 -5.21 -7.17 -13.03
CA GLY A 291 -6.07 -7.32 -14.21
C GLY A 291 -5.31 -7.66 -15.49
N SER A 292 -3.98 -7.49 -15.51
CA SER A 292 -3.12 -7.89 -16.64
C SER A 292 -2.62 -9.34 -16.54
N ALA A 293 -2.86 -10.04 -15.42
CA ALA A 293 -2.54 -11.46 -15.28
C ALA A 293 -3.58 -12.32 -15.99
N ILE A 294 -3.16 -13.41 -16.65
CA ILE A 294 -4.06 -14.37 -17.27
C ILE A 294 -4.14 -15.61 -16.39
N VAL A 295 -5.31 -15.82 -15.82
CA VAL A 295 -5.66 -16.95 -14.97
C VAL A 295 -6.93 -17.62 -15.47
N ASP A 296 -7.14 -18.87 -15.08
CA ASP A 296 -8.32 -19.66 -15.47
C ASP A 296 -9.59 -19.21 -14.75
N HIS A 297 -9.44 -18.63 -13.54
CA HIS A 297 -10.57 -18.15 -12.74
C HIS A 297 -10.21 -16.82 -12.04
N PRO A 298 -11.10 -15.81 -11.99
CA PRO A 298 -10.82 -14.50 -11.36
C PRO A 298 -10.32 -14.57 -9.91
N CYS A 299 -10.84 -15.50 -9.12
CA CYS A 299 -10.42 -15.68 -7.73
C CYS A 299 -9.00 -16.24 -7.60
N GLU A 300 -8.47 -16.87 -8.62
CA GLU A 300 -7.08 -17.36 -8.65
C GLU A 300 -6.07 -16.21 -8.57
N GLU A 301 -6.41 -15.09 -9.19
CA GLU A 301 -5.66 -13.87 -9.04
C GLU A 301 -6.07 -13.10 -7.78
N GLY A 302 -7.36 -13.11 -7.44
CA GLY A 302 -7.90 -12.43 -6.26
C GLY A 302 -7.20 -12.80 -4.95
N ILE A 303 -6.87 -14.09 -4.74
CA ILE A 303 -6.22 -14.56 -3.52
C ILE A 303 -4.82 -13.96 -3.30
N THR A 304 -4.16 -13.41 -4.33
CA THR A 304 -2.88 -12.71 -4.19
C THR A 304 -3.00 -11.48 -3.29
N GLY A 305 -4.15 -10.77 -3.37
CA GLY A 305 -4.41 -9.60 -2.53
C GLY A 305 -4.42 -9.91 -1.03
N VAL A 306 -4.83 -11.13 -0.64
CA VAL A 306 -4.74 -11.58 0.76
C VAL A 306 -3.28 -11.68 1.20
N THR A 307 -2.45 -12.30 0.36
CA THR A 307 -1.02 -12.48 0.64
C THR A 307 -0.27 -11.13 0.64
N GLU A 308 -0.60 -10.23 -0.26
CA GLU A 308 0.01 -8.90 -0.34
C GLU A 308 -0.22 -8.09 0.93
N VAL A 309 -1.47 -7.98 1.38
CA VAL A 309 -1.80 -7.26 2.62
C VAL A 309 -1.15 -7.93 3.83
N PHE A 310 -1.09 -9.26 3.86
CA PHE A 310 -0.41 -10.00 4.91
C PHE A 310 1.09 -9.69 4.95
N LEU A 311 1.78 -9.76 3.82
CA LEU A 311 3.22 -9.47 3.75
C LEU A 311 3.52 -8.00 4.08
N ASP A 312 2.75 -7.09 3.51
CA ASP A 312 2.93 -5.65 3.69
C ASP A 312 2.71 -5.22 5.15
N THR A 313 1.54 -5.53 5.68
CA THR A 313 1.13 -4.95 6.97
C THR A 313 1.38 -5.89 8.15
N ILE A 314 0.99 -7.17 8.04
CA ILE A 314 1.16 -8.09 9.18
C ILE A 314 2.65 -8.44 9.37
N ILE A 315 3.45 -8.50 8.30
CA ILE A 315 4.88 -8.78 8.44
C ILE A 315 5.69 -7.48 8.50
N ILE A 316 5.75 -6.69 7.41
CA ILE A 316 6.73 -5.59 7.32
C ILE A 316 6.38 -4.45 8.28
N CYS A 317 5.12 -3.98 8.32
CA CYS A 317 4.74 -2.92 9.25
C CYS A 317 4.85 -3.36 10.72
N SER A 318 4.54 -4.63 11.04
CA SER A 318 4.69 -5.14 12.41
C SER A 318 6.14 -5.17 12.85
N ILE A 319 7.06 -5.56 11.98
CA ILE A 319 8.51 -5.51 12.27
C ILE A 319 8.92 -4.08 12.59
N THR A 320 8.53 -3.11 11.77
CA THR A 320 8.81 -1.69 12.04
C THR A 320 8.26 -1.24 13.39
N ALA A 321 6.99 -1.56 13.67
CA ALA A 321 6.34 -1.18 14.92
C ALA A 321 6.99 -1.81 16.15
N ILE A 322 7.34 -3.10 16.07
CA ILE A 322 8.00 -3.81 17.18
C ILE A 322 9.41 -3.27 17.39
N VAL A 323 10.18 -2.99 16.32
CA VAL A 323 11.52 -2.37 16.42
C VAL A 323 11.44 -1.02 17.11
N ILE A 324 10.49 -0.16 16.73
CA ILE A 324 10.26 1.14 17.39
C ILE A 324 9.87 0.93 18.87
N GLY A 325 9.03 -0.06 19.16
CA GLY A 325 8.57 -0.37 20.52
C GLY A 325 9.68 -0.88 21.43
N VAL A 326 10.44 -1.92 21.00
CA VAL A 326 11.49 -2.53 21.85
C VAL A 326 12.68 -1.60 22.12
N THR A 327 12.88 -0.59 21.27
CA THR A 327 13.92 0.43 21.48
C THR A 327 13.44 1.61 22.32
N GLY A 328 12.14 1.74 22.57
CA GLY A 328 11.55 2.83 23.35
C GLY A 328 11.65 4.22 22.71
N ILE A 329 12.20 4.30 21.49
CA ILE A 329 12.50 5.58 20.81
C ILE A 329 11.25 6.40 20.48
N TYR A 330 10.08 5.78 20.46
CA TYR A 330 8.80 6.47 20.22
C TYR A 330 8.42 7.46 21.32
N GLN A 331 9.10 7.42 22.48
CA GLN A 331 8.95 8.38 23.58
C GLN A 331 9.79 9.66 23.39
N SER A 332 10.61 9.72 22.32
CA SER A 332 11.43 10.88 21.99
C SER A 332 10.69 11.89 21.10
N ASP A 333 11.14 13.14 21.09
CA ASP A 333 10.60 14.21 20.24
C ASP A 333 11.13 14.16 18.79
N LEU A 334 11.62 13.00 18.34
CA LEU A 334 12.11 12.83 16.99
C LEU A 334 10.98 12.84 15.94
N SER A 335 11.25 13.38 14.77
CA SER A 335 10.32 13.25 13.65
C SER A 335 10.12 11.78 13.27
N PRO A 336 8.93 11.37 12.79
CA PRO A 336 8.66 9.97 12.47
C PRO A 336 9.67 9.31 11.54
N ALA A 337 10.17 10.04 10.53
CA ALA A 337 11.17 9.51 9.61
C ALA A 337 12.52 9.23 10.28
N VAL A 338 12.94 10.13 11.16
CA VAL A 338 14.18 9.96 11.94
C VAL A 338 13.99 8.87 12.99
N MET A 339 12.88 8.89 13.73
CA MET A 339 12.53 7.87 14.73
C MET A 339 12.58 6.45 14.14
N ALA A 340 11.97 6.24 12.97
CA ALA A 340 11.95 4.95 12.32
C ALA A 340 13.37 4.40 12.03
N ILE A 341 14.27 5.25 11.59
CA ILE A 341 15.63 4.84 11.23
C ILE A 341 16.54 4.75 12.46
N GLU A 342 16.45 5.72 13.38
CA GLU A 342 17.24 5.72 14.61
C GLU A 342 16.93 4.51 15.49
N SER A 343 15.69 3.99 15.47
CA SER A 343 15.33 2.78 16.22
C SER A 343 16.23 1.57 15.87
N PHE A 344 16.69 1.45 14.63
CA PHE A 344 17.64 0.40 14.25
C PHE A 344 19.06 0.69 14.77
N GLY A 345 19.44 1.97 14.83
CA GLY A 345 20.78 2.40 15.27
C GLY A 345 21.02 2.32 16.78
N THR A 346 19.96 2.31 17.60
CA THR A 346 20.06 2.24 19.06
C THR A 346 20.70 0.94 19.55
N VAL A 347 20.54 -0.15 18.82
CA VAL A 347 21.06 -1.48 19.18
C VAL A 347 22.48 -1.67 18.66
N TRP A 348 22.72 -1.30 17.42
CA TRP A 348 24.01 -1.37 16.77
C TRP A 348 24.07 -0.36 15.63
N ALA A 349 24.97 0.62 15.73
CA ALA A 349 25.05 1.75 14.82
C ALA A 349 25.03 1.39 13.32
N PRO A 350 25.71 0.34 12.81
CA PRO A 350 25.62 -0.06 11.42
C PRO A 350 24.22 -0.45 10.93
N LEU A 351 23.32 -0.94 11.82
CA LEU A 351 21.95 -1.29 11.44
C LEU A 351 21.13 -0.08 10.96
N LYS A 352 21.44 1.12 11.44
CA LYS A 352 20.88 2.38 10.94
C LYS A 352 21.14 2.53 9.42
N HIS A 353 22.35 2.26 8.97
CA HIS A 353 22.71 2.39 7.56
C HIS A 353 22.02 1.32 6.70
N LEU A 354 21.91 0.08 7.22
CA LEU A 354 21.18 -0.99 6.54
C LEU A 354 19.69 -0.68 6.43
N ALA A 355 19.07 -0.18 7.51
CA ALA A 355 17.67 0.23 7.50
C ALA A 355 17.43 1.43 6.55
N THR A 356 18.36 2.40 6.54
CA THR A 356 18.30 3.51 5.57
C THR A 356 18.34 2.98 4.14
N PHE A 357 19.28 2.10 3.83
CA PHE A 357 19.40 1.51 2.49
C PHE A 357 18.11 0.77 2.08
N ALA A 358 17.54 -0.04 2.98
CA ALA A 358 16.26 -0.71 2.74
C ALA A 358 15.14 0.30 2.46
N LEU A 359 15.03 1.37 3.25
CA LEU A 359 14.03 2.42 3.06
C LEU A 359 14.19 3.12 1.71
N LEU A 360 15.43 3.41 1.28
CA LEU A 360 15.68 3.99 -0.04
C LEU A 360 15.19 3.07 -1.16
N LEU A 361 15.45 1.77 -1.07
CA LEU A 361 14.94 0.78 -2.03
C LEU A 361 13.40 0.73 -2.02
N PHE A 362 12.79 0.69 -0.84
CA PHE A 362 11.33 0.68 -0.68
C PHE A 362 10.69 1.91 -1.32
N CYS A 363 11.16 3.10 -0.98
CA CYS A 363 10.62 4.33 -1.55
C CYS A 363 10.85 4.41 -3.06
N PHE A 364 12.01 3.97 -3.56
CA PHE A 364 12.30 4.00 -4.99
C PHE A 364 11.43 3.00 -5.78
N THR A 365 11.22 1.78 -5.27
CA THR A 365 10.30 0.84 -5.91
C THR A 365 8.87 1.34 -5.90
N THR A 366 8.45 2.05 -4.85
CA THR A 366 7.12 2.69 -4.81
C THR A 366 7.00 3.78 -5.87
N LEU A 367 8.02 4.63 -6.08
CA LEU A 367 8.02 5.58 -7.20
C LEU A 367 7.78 4.90 -8.55
N MET A 368 8.40 3.74 -8.76
CA MET A 368 8.19 2.93 -9.98
C MET A 368 6.77 2.38 -10.07
N GLY A 369 6.25 1.75 -9.01
CA GLY A 369 4.90 1.20 -8.95
C GLY A 369 3.82 2.26 -9.14
N GLN A 370 4.00 3.44 -8.54
CA GLN A 370 3.10 4.57 -8.72
C GLN A 370 3.07 5.06 -10.17
N TRP A 371 4.23 5.09 -10.87
CA TRP A 371 4.24 5.37 -12.31
C TRP A 371 3.49 4.31 -13.12
N PHE A 372 3.62 3.02 -12.78
CA PHE A 372 2.88 1.95 -13.47
C PHE A 372 1.37 2.20 -13.44
N ASN A 373 0.84 2.53 -12.27
CA ASN A 373 -0.57 2.82 -12.08
C ASN A 373 -0.97 4.15 -12.74
N ALA A 374 -0.13 5.20 -12.60
CA ALA A 374 -0.33 6.50 -13.23
C ALA A 374 -0.43 6.39 -14.75
N ALA A 375 0.48 5.67 -15.39
CA ALA A 375 0.50 5.51 -16.85
C ALA A 375 -0.82 4.94 -17.37
N LYS A 376 -1.36 3.90 -16.72
CA LYS A 376 -2.65 3.31 -17.09
C LYS A 376 -3.82 4.27 -16.84
N SER A 377 -3.78 5.03 -15.74
CA SER A 377 -4.80 6.03 -15.42
C SER A 377 -4.80 7.19 -16.42
N PHE A 378 -3.62 7.73 -16.74
CA PHE A 378 -3.47 8.78 -17.76
C PHE A 378 -3.92 8.29 -19.15
N THR A 379 -3.58 7.05 -19.52
CA THR A 379 -4.00 6.47 -20.80
C THR A 379 -5.52 6.36 -20.89
N TYR A 380 -6.19 5.97 -19.79
CA TYR A 380 -7.65 5.89 -19.76
C TYR A 380 -8.31 7.27 -19.84
N ALA A 381 -7.84 8.23 -19.04
CA ALA A 381 -8.47 9.55 -18.92
C ALA A 381 -8.17 10.48 -20.11
N PHE A 382 -6.96 10.43 -20.66
CA PHE A 382 -6.46 11.43 -21.61
C PHE A 382 -5.86 10.82 -22.90
N GLY A 383 -5.81 9.50 -22.98
CA GLY A 383 -5.26 8.77 -24.12
C GLY A 383 -3.73 8.58 -24.09
N PRO A 384 -3.22 7.68 -24.93
CA PRO A 384 -1.80 7.26 -24.93
C PRO A 384 -0.83 8.40 -25.26
N LYS A 385 -1.20 9.31 -26.16
CA LYS A 385 -0.36 10.47 -26.55
C LYS A 385 -0.05 11.40 -25.37
N VAL A 386 -0.99 11.59 -24.44
CA VAL A 386 -0.78 12.39 -23.24
C VAL A 386 0.11 11.62 -22.26
N THR A 387 -0.12 10.33 -22.09
CA THR A 387 0.70 9.46 -21.24
C THR A 387 2.17 9.49 -21.66
N ASP A 388 2.45 9.44 -22.97
CA ASP A 388 3.80 9.54 -23.51
C ASP A 388 4.50 10.86 -23.16
N LYS A 389 3.78 11.98 -23.11
CA LYS A 389 4.32 13.26 -22.65
C LYS A 389 4.52 13.28 -21.14
N VAL A 390 3.52 12.83 -20.38
CA VAL A 390 3.56 12.80 -18.91
C VAL A 390 4.69 11.91 -18.41
N ARG A 391 5.06 10.86 -19.12
CA ARG A 391 6.21 10.01 -18.81
C ARG A 391 7.51 10.78 -18.58
N PHE A 392 7.73 11.86 -19.34
CA PHE A 392 8.92 12.72 -19.16
C PHE A 392 8.76 13.70 -17.99
N VAL A 393 7.54 14.10 -17.65
CA VAL A 393 7.24 15.10 -16.63
C VAL A 393 7.14 14.48 -15.24
N PHE A 394 6.59 13.29 -15.13
CA PHE A 394 6.32 12.62 -13.85
C PHE A 394 7.54 12.48 -12.93
N PRO A 395 8.76 12.15 -13.41
CA PRO A 395 9.97 12.12 -12.57
C PRO A 395 10.34 13.46 -11.94
N PHE A 396 9.98 14.59 -12.56
CA PHE A 396 10.28 15.91 -11.98
C PHE A 396 9.49 16.22 -10.70
N LEU A 397 8.41 15.48 -10.42
CA LEU A 397 7.74 15.55 -9.13
C LEU A 397 8.66 15.19 -7.96
N CYS A 398 9.72 14.40 -8.21
CA CYS A 398 10.67 14.02 -7.17
C CYS A 398 11.39 15.23 -6.56
N ILE A 399 11.73 16.25 -7.36
CA ILE A 399 12.37 17.46 -6.80
C ILE A 399 11.36 18.30 -6.01
N ILE A 400 10.11 18.36 -6.48
CA ILE A 400 9.05 19.06 -5.76
C ILE A 400 8.82 18.41 -4.40
N GLY A 401 8.69 17.08 -4.35
CA GLY A 401 8.55 16.34 -3.10
C GLY A 401 9.76 16.51 -2.18
N ALA A 402 10.98 16.43 -2.73
CA ALA A 402 12.21 16.58 -1.96
C ALA A 402 12.35 17.95 -1.27
N LEU A 403 11.79 19.01 -1.86
CA LEU A 403 11.89 20.39 -1.35
C LEU A 403 10.67 20.82 -0.52
N THR A 404 9.57 20.06 -0.55
CA THR A 404 8.33 20.43 0.11
C THR A 404 8.34 19.99 1.59
N LYS A 405 7.63 20.72 2.46
CA LYS A 405 7.46 20.33 3.87
C LYS A 405 6.70 19.00 3.98
N ILE A 406 7.19 18.12 4.84
CA ILE A 406 6.62 16.77 5.04
C ILE A 406 5.15 16.79 5.42
N SER A 407 4.71 17.72 6.27
CA SER A 407 3.30 17.85 6.71
C SER A 407 2.37 18.12 5.52
N LEU A 408 2.77 19.02 4.62
CA LEU A 408 1.99 19.38 3.43
C LEU A 408 1.90 18.22 2.45
N VAL A 409 3.00 17.52 2.21
CA VAL A 409 3.06 16.36 1.30
C VAL A 409 2.11 15.27 1.77
N TRP A 410 2.15 14.91 3.06
CA TRP A 410 1.24 13.92 3.63
C TRP A 410 -0.23 14.37 3.58
N THR A 411 -0.51 15.64 3.87
CA THR A 411 -1.89 16.16 3.82
C THR A 411 -2.47 16.08 2.41
N ILE A 412 -1.69 16.45 1.40
CA ILE A 412 -2.09 16.34 -0.02
C ILE A 412 -2.36 14.88 -0.39
N GLN A 413 -1.46 13.99 -0.01
CA GLN A 413 -1.60 12.56 -0.30
C GLN A 413 -2.81 11.94 0.38
N ASP A 414 -3.03 12.24 1.66
CA ASP A 414 -4.19 11.73 2.41
C ASP A 414 -5.52 12.19 1.79
N ILE A 415 -5.61 13.45 1.34
CA ILE A 415 -6.80 13.97 0.64
C ILE A 415 -7.00 13.24 -0.70
N ALA A 416 -5.95 13.15 -1.51
CA ALA A 416 -6.01 12.48 -2.81
C ALA A 416 -6.44 11.00 -2.66
N MET A 417 -5.88 10.29 -1.67
CA MET A 417 -6.23 8.92 -1.32
C MET A 417 -7.71 8.83 -0.91
N GLY A 418 -8.16 9.69 0.01
CA GLY A 418 -9.55 9.70 0.46
C GLY A 418 -10.55 9.93 -0.67
N LEU A 419 -10.23 10.82 -1.61
CA LEU A 419 -11.09 11.09 -2.78
C LEU A 419 -11.16 9.90 -3.75
N VAL A 420 -10.07 9.18 -3.96
CA VAL A 420 -10.02 7.98 -4.81
C VAL A 420 -10.83 6.83 -4.20
N ILE A 421 -10.76 6.67 -2.89
CA ILE A 421 -11.45 5.61 -2.17
C ILE A 421 -12.96 5.70 -2.36
N ILE A 422 -13.56 6.90 -2.38
CA ILE A 422 -15.00 7.09 -2.43
C ILE A 422 -15.65 6.38 -3.64
N PRO A 423 -15.31 6.69 -4.92
CA PRO A 423 -15.90 6.01 -6.06
C PRO A 423 -15.57 4.51 -6.10
N ASN A 424 -14.41 4.11 -5.59
CA ASN A 424 -14.04 2.71 -5.49
C ASN A 424 -14.91 1.95 -4.50
N LEU A 425 -15.17 2.48 -3.31
CA LEU A 425 -16.07 1.88 -2.33
C LEU A 425 -17.51 1.74 -2.85
N ILE A 426 -18.01 2.74 -3.59
CA ILE A 426 -19.34 2.67 -4.23
C ILE A 426 -19.36 1.45 -5.18
N ALA A 427 -18.33 1.26 -5.99
CA ALA A 427 -18.25 0.11 -6.88
C ALA A 427 -18.19 -1.22 -6.11
N LEU A 428 -17.38 -1.29 -5.07
CA LEU A 428 -17.25 -2.49 -4.24
C LEU A 428 -18.57 -2.83 -3.53
N ILE A 429 -19.33 -1.84 -3.04
CA ILE A 429 -20.64 -2.06 -2.41
C ILE A 429 -21.65 -2.60 -3.41
N ILE A 430 -21.69 -2.07 -4.61
CA ILE A 430 -22.70 -2.45 -5.61
C ILE A 430 -22.34 -3.81 -6.26
N LEU A 431 -21.06 -4.04 -6.52
CA LEU A 431 -20.58 -5.22 -7.24
C LEU A 431 -20.21 -6.41 -6.33
N PHE A 432 -20.33 -6.28 -5.00
CA PHE A 432 -19.98 -7.36 -4.07
C PHE A 432 -20.71 -8.69 -4.33
N PRO A 433 -22.00 -8.72 -4.81
CA PRO A 433 -22.68 -9.99 -5.08
C PRO A 433 -21.96 -10.82 -6.15
N GLN A 434 -21.34 -10.15 -7.13
CA GLN A 434 -20.56 -10.82 -8.19
C GLN A 434 -19.28 -11.44 -7.61
N VAL A 435 -18.56 -10.70 -6.73
CA VAL A 435 -17.38 -11.24 -6.04
C VAL A 435 -17.77 -12.46 -5.21
N ARG A 436 -18.86 -12.38 -4.45
CA ARG A 436 -19.37 -13.51 -3.67
C ARG A 436 -19.72 -14.73 -4.54
N GLN A 437 -20.33 -14.51 -5.69
CA GLN A 437 -20.67 -15.60 -6.61
C GLN A 437 -19.41 -16.28 -7.15
N GLN A 438 -18.42 -15.50 -7.60
CA GLN A 438 -17.12 -16.03 -8.06
C GLN A 438 -16.39 -16.78 -6.95
N THR A 439 -16.40 -16.24 -5.73
CA THR A 439 -15.78 -16.89 -4.57
C THR A 439 -16.41 -18.25 -4.29
N LYS A 440 -17.75 -18.31 -4.31
CA LYS A 440 -18.47 -19.56 -4.10
C LYS A 440 -18.14 -20.57 -5.20
N ASP A 441 -18.14 -20.16 -6.46
CA ASP A 441 -17.79 -21.02 -7.59
C ASP A 441 -16.37 -21.59 -7.44
N TYR A 442 -15.39 -20.74 -7.19
CA TYR A 442 -13.99 -21.12 -7.06
C TYR A 442 -13.73 -22.17 -5.98
N PHE A 443 -14.24 -21.91 -4.76
CA PHE A 443 -13.96 -22.79 -3.62
C PHE A 443 -14.87 -24.02 -3.55
N SER A 444 -15.95 -24.08 -4.35
CA SER A 444 -16.79 -25.28 -4.48
C SER A 444 -16.38 -26.19 -5.63
N ASN A 445 -15.56 -25.70 -6.57
CA ASN A 445 -15.19 -26.43 -7.76
C ASN A 445 -13.85 -27.19 -7.58
N PRO A 446 -13.86 -28.53 -7.62
CA PRO A 446 -12.64 -29.34 -7.45
C PRO A 446 -11.52 -29.05 -8.43
N LYS A 447 -11.85 -28.47 -9.61
CA LYS A 447 -10.85 -28.07 -10.62
C LYS A 447 -9.91 -26.99 -10.10
N PHE A 448 -10.44 -26.03 -9.32
CA PHE A 448 -9.69 -24.87 -8.84
C PHE A 448 -9.22 -25.04 -7.40
N TYR A 449 -10.05 -25.66 -6.58
CA TYR A 449 -9.80 -25.88 -5.16
C TYR A 449 -9.97 -27.36 -4.82
N ALA A 450 -8.89 -28.13 -4.95
CA ALA A 450 -8.82 -29.45 -4.38
C ALA A 450 -8.51 -29.28 -2.88
N GLN A 451 -9.47 -29.62 -2.00
CA GLN A 451 -9.13 -29.83 -0.60
C GLN A 451 -8.10 -30.96 -0.57
N ASP A 452 -6.88 -30.68 -0.11
CA ASP A 452 -5.98 -31.74 0.31
C ASP A 452 -6.75 -32.53 1.38
N LYS A 453 -7.35 -33.65 0.98
CA LYS A 453 -7.90 -34.62 1.91
C LYS A 453 -6.71 -35.23 2.64
N LYS A 454 -6.29 -34.60 3.73
CA LYS A 454 -5.50 -35.20 4.78
C LYS A 454 -6.01 -34.73 6.12
#